data_40a778b1c29a13a22a9d2ae3cadd058a
#
_entry.id   40a778b1c29a13a22a9d2ae3cadd058a
#
_cell.length_a   1.000
_cell.length_b   1.000
_cell.length_c   1.000
_cell.angle_alpha   90.00
_cell.angle_beta   90.00
_cell.angle_gamma   90.00
#
_symmetry.space_group_name_H-M   'P 1'
#
loop_
_entity.id
_entity.type
_entity.pdbx_description
1 polymer ?
#
loop_
_entity_poly.entity_id
_entity_poly.type
_entity_poly.pdbx_seq_one_letter_code
_entity_poly.pdbx_strand_id
1 'polypeptide(L)'
;MMVVKKMIKTIRVMLIPNNKQNTKLFRYANTARFAYNWALGREKENYKNGGKFLSDSDLRKEFTQLKKTEEYSWLNEVSNNVTKQAIKDACHAYKRFFKGCSKFPKFKSRKFSIPSFYQDNVKIQFSDTHVKIEGFAASKKKNKQKINWIRLAEKNRIPMDCNYSNPRIRYDGINWWITVGIEYEDSVTVPSNDGIGIDLGIKDLAICSDGNKYKNINKTKKVKKLEKQKRRLQRSISRSYENNKQGKEYCKTKNVIKKEKLLLILNHRLTNIRHDHLHHITSEIVKREPSFICIEDLNVKGMMKNRHLSKAVQQQGFYEFRRQMEYKSEWNNIQVIIADRFFPSSKLCSCCGKIKKDLKLSERIYKCECGNVIDRDLQAALNLKKYGEDVLKQSV
;
A
#
# COMPACT_ATOMS: atom_id res chain seq x y z
N MET A 1 9.65 -21.70 -27.87
CA MET A 1 8.46 -20.84 -27.84
C MET A 1 8.55 -19.97 -26.57
N MET A 2 8.76 -18.65 -26.67
CA MET A 2 8.77 -17.79 -25.48
C MET A 2 7.36 -17.76 -24.89
N VAL A 3 7.22 -18.20 -23.64
CA VAL A 3 5.96 -18.09 -22.91
C VAL A 3 5.78 -16.64 -22.49
N VAL A 4 4.82 -15.93 -23.08
CA VAL A 4 4.48 -14.57 -22.71
C VAL A 4 3.43 -14.59 -21.61
N LYS A 5 3.77 -14.06 -20.44
CA LYS A 5 2.85 -13.96 -19.30
C LYS A 5 2.18 -12.58 -19.30
N LYS A 6 0.85 -12.57 -19.44
CA LYS A 6 0.04 -11.34 -19.28
C LYS A 6 -0.12 -11.04 -17.80
N MET A 7 0.30 -9.88 -17.38
CA MET A 7 0.20 -9.42 -15.99
C MET A 7 -0.38 -8.00 -15.92
N ILE A 8 -1.03 -7.66 -14.80
CA ILE A 8 -1.49 -6.30 -14.55
C ILE A 8 -0.53 -5.62 -13.58
N LYS A 9 0.23 -4.64 -14.08
CA LYS A 9 1.04 -3.76 -13.22
C LYS A 9 0.25 -2.51 -12.85
N THR A 10 0.20 -2.19 -11.56
CA THR A 10 -0.46 -0.98 -11.07
C THR A 10 0.53 0.16 -10.96
N ILE A 11 0.28 1.24 -11.71
CA ILE A 11 1.07 2.48 -11.65
C ILE A 11 0.32 3.52 -10.84
N ARG A 12 1.06 4.24 -10.00
CA ARG A 12 0.55 5.35 -9.19
C ARG A 12 1.37 6.60 -9.49
N VAL A 13 0.68 7.70 -9.88
CA VAL A 13 1.31 8.99 -10.18
C VAL A 13 0.61 10.11 -9.43
N MET A 14 1.37 11.08 -8.95
CA MET A 14 0.83 12.27 -8.28
C MET A 14 0.24 13.25 -9.31
N LEU A 15 -0.93 13.80 -8.98
CA LEU A 15 -1.60 14.85 -9.73
C LEU A 15 -1.22 16.23 -9.19
N ILE A 16 -1.05 17.19 -10.08
CA ILE A 16 -0.80 18.61 -9.76
C ILE A 16 -2.00 19.43 -10.27
N PRO A 17 -3.15 19.40 -9.56
CA PRO A 17 -4.33 20.15 -9.94
C PRO A 17 -4.19 21.64 -9.59
N ASN A 18 -4.75 22.51 -10.42
CA ASN A 18 -5.00 23.89 -10.04
C ASN A 18 -6.19 23.99 -9.08
N ASN A 19 -6.47 25.19 -8.53
CA ASN A 19 -7.52 25.37 -7.54
C ASN A 19 -8.92 24.98 -8.04
N LYS A 20 -9.27 25.28 -9.29
CA LYS A 20 -10.56 24.90 -9.91
C LYS A 20 -10.68 23.39 -10.06
N GLN A 21 -9.60 22.75 -10.52
CA GLN A 21 -9.52 21.28 -10.63
C GLN A 21 -9.58 20.61 -9.26
N ASN A 22 -8.88 21.15 -8.27
CA ASN A 22 -8.89 20.63 -6.90
C ASN A 22 -10.32 20.65 -6.30
N THR A 23 -11.05 21.74 -6.47
CA THR A 23 -12.46 21.85 -6.04
C THR A 23 -13.34 20.77 -6.71
N LYS A 24 -13.15 20.54 -8.02
CA LYS A 24 -13.89 19.50 -8.75
C LYS A 24 -13.51 18.09 -8.29
N LEU A 25 -12.24 17.81 -8.05
CA LEU A 25 -11.80 16.52 -7.52
C LEU A 25 -12.46 16.20 -6.16
N PHE A 26 -12.54 17.19 -5.26
CA PHE A 26 -13.26 17.02 -3.99
C PHE A 26 -14.77 16.83 -4.20
N ARG A 27 -15.38 17.51 -5.15
CA ARG A 27 -16.80 17.32 -5.50
C ARG A 27 -17.05 15.89 -5.95
N TYR A 28 -16.24 15.36 -6.87
CA TYR A 28 -16.31 13.98 -7.36
C TYR A 28 -16.16 12.96 -6.23
N ALA A 29 -15.16 13.15 -5.35
CA ALA A 29 -14.92 12.26 -4.21
C ALA A 29 -16.07 12.31 -3.18
N ASN A 30 -16.67 13.48 -2.94
CA ASN A 30 -17.82 13.64 -2.03
C ASN A 30 -19.08 12.98 -2.61
N THR A 31 -19.33 13.14 -3.91
CA THR A 31 -20.45 12.49 -4.60
C THR A 31 -20.28 10.96 -4.60
N ALA A 32 -19.05 10.44 -4.84
CA ALA A 32 -18.77 9.02 -4.71
C ALA A 32 -19.03 8.51 -3.28
N ARG A 33 -18.64 9.28 -2.26
CA ARG A 33 -18.89 8.93 -0.86
C ARG A 33 -20.39 8.91 -0.56
N PHE A 34 -21.16 9.89 -1.06
CA PHE A 34 -22.61 9.93 -0.91
C PHE A 34 -23.25 8.69 -1.53
N ALA A 35 -22.96 8.39 -2.80
CA ALA A 35 -23.51 7.24 -3.50
C ALA A 35 -23.17 5.91 -2.82
N TYR A 36 -21.94 5.76 -2.31
CA TYR A 36 -21.54 4.60 -1.52
C TYR A 36 -22.36 4.46 -0.23
N ASN A 37 -22.52 5.55 0.52
CA ASN A 37 -23.28 5.55 1.77
C ASN A 37 -24.77 5.33 1.54
N TRP A 38 -25.33 5.93 0.51
CA TRP A 38 -26.71 5.73 0.13
C TRP A 38 -26.97 4.25 -0.17
N ALA A 39 -26.13 3.62 -0.99
CA ALA A 39 -26.26 2.19 -1.29
C ALA A 39 -26.14 1.31 -0.04
N LEU A 40 -25.22 1.62 0.88
CA LEU A 40 -25.13 0.90 2.17
C LEU A 40 -26.40 1.08 3.02
N GLY A 41 -26.97 2.30 3.02
CA GLY A 41 -28.19 2.60 3.75
C GLY A 41 -29.37 1.80 3.20
N ARG A 42 -29.56 1.78 1.87
CA ARG A 42 -30.63 1.03 1.20
C ARG A 42 -30.55 -0.46 1.45
N GLU A 43 -29.35 -1.06 1.37
CA GLU A 43 -29.13 -2.46 1.71
C GLU A 43 -29.50 -2.77 3.16
N LYS A 44 -29.08 -1.91 4.08
CA LYS A 44 -29.38 -2.06 5.51
C LYS A 44 -30.88 -1.97 5.80
N GLU A 45 -31.57 -1.04 5.15
CA GLU A 45 -33.03 -0.85 5.27
C GLU A 45 -33.77 -2.07 4.67
N ASN A 46 -33.40 -2.48 3.47
CA ASN A 46 -33.97 -3.64 2.81
C ASN A 46 -33.82 -4.92 3.65
N TYR A 47 -32.64 -5.15 4.24
CA TYR A 47 -32.41 -6.29 5.12
C TYR A 47 -33.27 -6.23 6.39
N LYS A 48 -33.43 -5.05 7.00
CA LYS A 48 -34.31 -4.88 8.17
C LYS A 48 -35.77 -5.21 7.86
N ASN A 49 -36.21 -4.95 6.64
CA ASN A 49 -37.54 -5.23 6.14
C ASN A 49 -37.72 -6.69 5.63
N GLY A 50 -36.75 -7.57 5.89
CA GLY A 50 -36.78 -8.97 5.47
C GLY A 50 -36.51 -9.21 3.98
N GLY A 51 -36.04 -8.18 3.25
CA GLY A 51 -35.74 -8.26 1.82
C GLY A 51 -34.44 -9.02 1.53
N LYS A 52 -34.35 -9.59 0.33
CA LYS A 52 -33.11 -10.21 -0.18
C LYS A 52 -32.11 -9.14 -0.58
N PHE A 53 -30.82 -9.51 -0.62
CA PHE A 53 -29.73 -8.62 -1.04
C PHE A 53 -30.00 -8.00 -2.44
N LEU A 54 -29.98 -6.68 -2.52
CA LEU A 54 -30.19 -5.94 -3.76
C LEU A 54 -28.96 -6.00 -4.68
N SER A 55 -29.18 -6.20 -5.96
CA SER A 55 -28.07 -6.15 -6.91
C SER A 55 -27.58 -4.72 -7.12
N ASP A 56 -26.31 -4.57 -7.55
CA ASP A 56 -25.80 -3.23 -7.91
C ASP A 56 -26.56 -2.64 -9.10
N SER A 57 -27.21 -3.46 -9.93
CA SER A 57 -28.08 -3.02 -11.00
C SER A 57 -29.37 -2.37 -10.48
N ASP A 58 -30.02 -3.00 -9.51
CA ASP A 58 -31.28 -2.49 -8.95
C ASP A 58 -31.04 -1.20 -8.16
N LEU A 59 -30.01 -1.17 -7.32
CA LEU A 59 -29.61 0.05 -6.62
C LEU A 59 -29.27 1.20 -7.58
N ARG A 60 -28.67 0.92 -8.73
CA ARG A 60 -28.41 1.96 -9.76
C ARG A 60 -29.67 2.48 -10.40
N LYS A 61 -30.68 1.64 -10.64
CA LYS A 61 -32.00 2.08 -11.13
C LYS A 61 -32.67 3.02 -10.12
N GLU A 62 -32.73 2.63 -8.84
CA GLU A 62 -33.25 3.47 -7.76
C GLU A 62 -32.48 4.80 -7.65
N PHE A 63 -31.16 4.74 -7.69
CA PHE A 63 -30.31 5.94 -7.63
C PHE A 63 -30.50 6.88 -8.82
N THR A 64 -30.84 6.34 -9.99
CA THR A 64 -31.17 7.13 -11.18
C THR A 64 -32.48 7.87 -11.01
N GLN A 65 -33.49 7.29 -10.35
CA GLN A 65 -34.73 7.97 -10.01
C GLN A 65 -34.49 9.07 -8.97
N LEU A 66 -33.68 8.77 -7.94
CA LEU A 66 -33.27 9.76 -6.93
C LEU A 66 -32.67 11.03 -7.56
N LYS A 67 -31.81 10.87 -8.57
CA LYS A 67 -31.19 12.00 -9.29
C LYS A 67 -32.16 12.93 -10.03
N LYS A 68 -33.37 12.46 -10.31
CA LYS A 68 -34.41 13.26 -11.01
C LYS A 68 -35.13 14.20 -10.05
N THR A 69 -35.07 13.97 -8.75
CA THR A 69 -35.67 14.85 -7.75
C THR A 69 -34.86 16.13 -7.61
N GLU A 70 -35.53 17.24 -7.32
CA GLU A 70 -34.90 18.56 -7.19
C GLU A 70 -33.81 18.56 -6.12
N GLU A 71 -34.09 17.95 -4.97
CA GLU A 71 -33.17 17.83 -3.81
C GLU A 71 -31.82 17.22 -4.19
N TYR A 72 -31.79 16.21 -5.10
CA TYR A 72 -30.60 15.46 -5.48
C TYR A 72 -30.08 15.79 -6.89
N SER A 73 -30.60 16.84 -7.53
CA SER A 73 -30.20 17.29 -8.88
C SER A 73 -28.68 17.56 -9.00
N TRP A 74 -28.03 17.99 -7.91
CA TRP A 74 -26.59 18.22 -7.84
C TRP A 74 -25.74 16.96 -8.11
N LEU A 75 -26.31 15.75 -7.98
CA LEU A 75 -25.63 14.50 -8.31
C LEU A 75 -25.33 14.40 -9.82
N ASN A 76 -26.03 15.14 -10.65
CA ASN A 76 -25.82 15.16 -12.12
C ASN A 76 -24.61 16.02 -12.53
N GLU A 77 -24.01 16.80 -11.60
CA GLU A 77 -22.79 17.57 -11.87
C GLU A 77 -21.53 16.70 -12.01
N VAL A 78 -21.65 15.42 -11.68
CA VAL A 78 -20.54 14.44 -11.69
C VAL A 78 -20.86 13.33 -12.68
N SER A 79 -19.80 12.78 -13.33
CA SER A 79 -19.99 11.64 -14.24
C SER A 79 -20.74 10.48 -13.57
N ASN A 80 -21.70 9.91 -14.30
CA ASN A 80 -22.48 8.76 -13.86
C ASN A 80 -21.59 7.55 -13.50
N ASN A 81 -20.44 7.40 -14.15
CA ASN A 81 -19.50 6.30 -13.89
C ASN A 81 -18.93 6.35 -12.47
N VAL A 82 -18.79 7.55 -11.89
CA VAL A 82 -18.34 7.74 -10.50
C VAL A 82 -19.35 7.18 -9.51
N THR A 83 -20.63 7.53 -9.66
CA THR A 83 -21.71 7.07 -8.77
C THR A 83 -22.01 5.59 -8.97
N LYS A 84 -22.05 5.13 -10.23
CA LYS A 84 -22.22 3.71 -10.59
C LYS A 84 -21.18 2.82 -9.92
N GLN A 85 -19.90 3.20 -10.00
CA GLN A 85 -18.84 2.41 -9.39
C GLN A 85 -18.87 2.49 -7.86
N ALA A 86 -19.24 3.63 -7.28
CA ALA A 86 -19.36 3.76 -5.84
C ALA A 86 -20.46 2.84 -5.25
N ILE A 87 -21.59 2.70 -5.94
CA ILE A 87 -22.67 1.74 -5.60
C ILE A 87 -22.14 0.31 -5.70
N LYS A 88 -21.47 -0.03 -6.81
CA LYS A 88 -20.85 -1.34 -7.00
C LYS A 88 -19.83 -1.67 -5.90
N ASP A 89 -19.03 -0.70 -5.49
CA ASP A 89 -18.07 -0.85 -4.39
C ASP A 89 -18.78 -1.14 -3.05
N ALA A 90 -19.95 -0.55 -2.78
CA ALA A 90 -20.76 -0.83 -1.60
C ALA A 90 -21.31 -2.27 -1.61
N CYS A 91 -21.88 -2.71 -2.74
CA CYS A 91 -22.34 -4.09 -2.90
C CYS A 91 -21.19 -5.10 -2.73
N HIS A 92 -20.01 -4.81 -3.27
CA HIS A 92 -18.83 -5.65 -3.10
C HIS A 92 -18.38 -5.71 -1.62
N ALA A 93 -18.50 -4.62 -0.86
CA ALA A 93 -18.16 -4.62 0.54
C ALA A 93 -19.07 -5.57 1.34
N TYR A 94 -20.38 -5.61 1.06
CA TYR A 94 -21.30 -6.60 1.64
C TYR A 94 -20.98 -8.02 1.18
N LYS A 95 -20.75 -8.26 -0.12
CA LYS A 95 -20.40 -9.59 -0.62
C LYS A 95 -19.14 -10.15 0.05
N ARG A 96 -18.13 -9.31 0.30
CA ARG A 96 -16.93 -9.70 1.04
C ARG A 96 -17.20 -10.00 2.51
N PHE A 97 -18.12 -9.26 3.13
CA PHE A 97 -18.56 -9.54 4.50
C PHE A 97 -19.26 -10.90 4.57
N PHE A 98 -20.23 -11.19 3.71
CA PHE A 98 -20.93 -12.49 3.69
C PHE A 98 -20.00 -13.67 3.40
N LYS A 99 -18.92 -13.45 2.64
CA LYS A 99 -17.86 -14.45 2.42
C LYS A 99 -16.87 -14.59 3.59
N GLY A 100 -17.05 -13.89 4.71
CA GLY A 100 -16.11 -13.89 5.84
C GLY A 100 -14.78 -13.18 5.59
N CYS A 101 -14.59 -12.58 4.40
CA CYS A 101 -13.32 -11.94 4.01
C CYS A 101 -13.12 -10.55 4.64
N SER A 102 -14.15 -9.95 5.22
CA SER A 102 -14.08 -8.61 5.82
C SER A 102 -15.09 -8.42 6.93
N LYS A 103 -14.86 -7.39 7.78
CA LYS A 103 -15.86 -6.95 8.76
C LYS A 103 -17.04 -6.28 8.07
N PHE A 104 -18.16 -6.13 8.82
CA PHE A 104 -19.36 -5.44 8.35
C PHE A 104 -19.02 -4.04 7.76
N PRO A 105 -19.58 -3.66 6.59
CA PRO A 105 -19.30 -2.40 5.96
C PRO A 105 -19.72 -1.20 6.81
N LYS A 106 -18.87 -0.16 6.86
CA LYS A 106 -19.16 1.06 7.61
C LYS A 106 -19.42 2.22 6.67
N PHE A 107 -20.30 3.15 7.08
CA PHE A 107 -20.48 4.41 6.41
C PHE A 107 -19.18 5.21 6.34
N LYS A 108 -18.91 5.81 5.19
CA LYS A 108 -17.75 6.68 4.98
C LYS A 108 -18.06 8.08 5.50
N SER A 109 -17.28 8.59 6.45
CA SER A 109 -17.41 9.97 6.95
C SER A 109 -16.39 10.89 6.28
N ARG A 110 -16.72 12.20 6.22
CA ARG A 110 -15.77 13.22 5.71
C ARG A 110 -14.50 13.31 6.55
N LYS A 111 -14.61 13.06 7.86
CA LYS A 111 -13.50 13.18 8.82
C LYS A 111 -12.50 12.01 8.74
N PHE A 112 -13.00 10.78 8.55
CA PHE A 112 -12.17 9.58 8.69
C PHE A 112 -11.94 8.83 7.38
N SER A 113 -12.75 9.10 6.34
CA SER A 113 -12.60 8.41 5.08
C SER A 113 -11.73 9.19 4.12
N ILE A 114 -10.89 8.48 3.40
CA ILE A 114 -10.01 9.06 2.38
C ILE A 114 -10.86 9.42 1.16
N PRO A 115 -10.84 10.70 0.71
CA PRO A 115 -11.53 11.10 -0.51
C PRO A 115 -11.00 10.31 -1.71
N SER A 116 -11.89 9.61 -2.41
CA SER A 116 -11.51 8.84 -3.59
C SER A 116 -12.71 8.60 -4.50
N PHE A 117 -12.46 8.44 -5.79
CA PHE A 117 -13.47 8.07 -6.78
C PHE A 117 -12.84 7.29 -7.93
N TYR A 118 -13.68 6.58 -8.65
CA TYR A 118 -13.33 5.84 -9.85
C TYR A 118 -13.43 6.76 -11.06
N GLN A 119 -12.53 6.58 -12.01
CA GLN A 119 -12.59 7.17 -13.34
C GLN A 119 -12.81 6.04 -14.35
N ASP A 120 -13.70 6.26 -15.32
CA ASP A 120 -13.99 5.25 -16.34
C ASP A 120 -12.75 4.91 -17.16
N ASN A 121 -12.48 3.62 -17.34
CA ASN A 121 -11.27 3.13 -18.00
C ASN A 121 -11.26 3.37 -19.52
N VAL A 122 -12.43 3.50 -20.15
CA VAL A 122 -12.54 3.79 -21.59
C VAL A 122 -12.42 5.30 -21.85
N LYS A 123 -12.93 6.12 -20.92
CA LYS A 123 -12.99 7.58 -21.09
C LYS A 123 -11.77 8.31 -20.53
N ILE A 124 -10.92 7.62 -19.76
CA ILE A 124 -9.67 8.19 -19.31
C ILE A 124 -8.69 8.30 -20.47
N GLN A 125 -7.97 9.40 -20.54
CA GLN A 125 -6.92 9.60 -21.54
C GLN A 125 -5.69 10.14 -20.86
N PHE A 126 -4.54 9.68 -21.30
CA PHE A 126 -3.24 10.16 -20.83
C PHE A 126 -2.48 10.81 -21.97
N SER A 127 -1.69 11.80 -21.63
CA SER A 127 -0.59 12.31 -22.46
C SER A 127 0.70 12.19 -21.65
N ASP A 128 1.83 12.52 -22.26
CA ASP A 128 3.15 12.49 -21.60
C ASP A 128 3.18 13.18 -20.24
N THR A 129 2.37 14.22 -20.07
CA THR A 129 2.43 15.12 -18.92
C THR A 129 1.10 15.32 -18.20
N HIS A 130 -0.01 14.86 -18.76
CA HIS A 130 -1.36 15.13 -18.23
C HIS A 130 -2.27 13.90 -18.29
N VAL A 131 -3.29 13.91 -17.45
CA VAL A 131 -4.43 12.99 -17.51
C VAL A 131 -5.73 13.77 -17.71
N LYS A 132 -6.59 13.28 -18.60
CA LYS A 132 -7.92 13.82 -18.84
C LYS A 132 -8.94 13.14 -17.94
N ILE A 133 -9.69 13.94 -17.18
CA ILE A 133 -10.76 13.46 -16.30
C ILE A 133 -12.11 13.72 -16.96
N GLU A 134 -12.95 12.69 -17.02
CA GLU A 134 -14.30 12.78 -17.59
C GLU A 134 -15.16 13.82 -16.83
N GLY A 135 -15.94 14.60 -17.59
CA GLY A 135 -16.99 15.46 -17.02
C GLY A 135 -16.50 16.72 -16.29
N PHE A 136 -15.19 17.03 -16.31
CA PHE A 136 -14.69 18.26 -15.67
C PHE A 136 -15.10 19.53 -16.44
N ALA A 137 -15.37 19.46 -17.74
CA ALA A 137 -15.87 20.57 -18.54
C ALA A 137 -17.39 20.52 -18.62
N ALA A 138 -18.07 21.54 -18.12
CA ALA A 138 -19.53 21.64 -18.09
C ALA A 138 -20.16 22.21 -19.38
N SER A 139 -19.42 22.65 -20.40
CA SER A 139 -19.97 23.16 -21.66
C SER A 139 -18.95 23.26 -22.81
N LYS A 140 -19.47 23.38 -24.04
CA LYS A 140 -18.78 23.37 -25.34
C LYS A 140 -17.88 24.58 -25.68
N LYS A 141 -17.60 25.54 -24.78
CA LYS A 141 -16.79 26.73 -25.11
C LYS A 141 -15.29 26.41 -25.17
N LYS A 142 -14.57 26.94 -26.20
CA LYS A 142 -13.17 26.70 -26.56
C LYS A 142 -12.14 26.74 -25.41
N ASN A 143 -12.34 27.58 -24.39
CA ASN A 143 -11.40 27.70 -23.26
C ASN A 143 -11.53 26.64 -22.17
N LYS A 144 -12.43 25.65 -22.30
CA LYS A 144 -12.75 24.66 -21.26
C LYS A 144 -11.98 23.34 -21.38
N GLN A 145 -11.32 23.10 -22.51
CA GLN A 145 -10.50 21.88 -22.70
C GLN A 145 -9.36 21.78 -21.69
N LYS A 146 -8.76 22.91 -21.27
CA LYS A 146 -7.66 22.94 -20.29
C LYS A 146 -8.06 22.48 -18.88
N ILE A 147 -9.32 22.58 -18.49
CA ILE A 147 -9.77 22.15 -17.14
C ILE A 147 -9.80 20.62 -17.01
N ASN A 148 -10.09 19.90 -18.08
CA ASN A 148 -10.18 18.44 -18.08
C ASN A 148 -8.82 17.77 -17.91
N TRP A 149 -7.75 18.43 -18.34
CA TRP A 149 -6.41 17.92 -18.29
C TRP A 149 -5.69 18.34 -17.02
N ILE A 150 -5.40 17.39 -16.15
CA ILE A 150 -4.64 17.61 -14.91
C ILE A 150 -3.21 17.17 -15.13
N ARG A 151 -2.27 18.02 -14.73
CA ARG A 151 -0.84 17.75 -14.85
C ARG A 151 -0.43 16.58 -13.93
N LEU A 152 0.40 15.67 -14.48
CA LEU A 152 1.08 14.61 -13.76
C LEU A 152 2.43 15.14 -13.22
N ALA A 153 2.84 14.65 -12.05
CA ALA A 153 4.14 14.99 -11.48
C ALA A 153 5.31 14.31 -12.22
N GLU A 154 5.04 13.15 -12.83
CA GLU A 154 6.01 12.36 -13.57
C GLU A 154 5.61 12.32 -15.05
N LYS A 155 6.57 12.62 -15.94
CA LYS A 155 6.39 12.52 -17.39
C LYS A 155 6.55 11.07 -17.86
N ASN A 156 5.81 10.69 -18.89
CA ASN A 156 5.93 9.39 -19.57
C ASN A 156 5.85 8.17 -18.63
N ARG A 157 5.26 8.34 -17.42
CA ARG A 157 5.17 7.27 -16.42
C ARG A 157 4.07 6.27 -16.75
N ILE A 158 2.99 6.71 -17.38
CA ILE A 158 1.86 5.89 -17.79
C ILE A 158 1.90 5.78 -19.30
N PRO A 159 2.07 4.57 -19.88
CA PRO A 159 2.01 4.37 -21.33
C PRO A 159 0.66 4.84 -21.90
N MET A 160 0.67 5.40 -23.12
CA MET A 160 -0.54 5.97 -23.74
C MET A 160 -1.36 4.93 -24.52
N ASP A 161 -0.70 3.98 -25.15
CA ASP A 161 -1.33 3.02 -26.05
C ASP A 161 -1.50 1.63 -25.40
N CYS A 162 -2.21 1.60 -24.27
CA CYS A 162 -2.47 0.36 -23.55
C CYS A 162 -3.88 0.34 -22.95
N ASN A 163 -4.35 -0.86 -22.61
CA ASN A 163 -5.61 -1.04 -21.89
C ASN A 163 -5.45 -0.64 -20.42
N TYR A 164 -6.26 0.32 -20.00
CA TYR A 164 -6.29 0.76 -18.61
C TYR A 164 -7.34 -0.02 -17.81
N SER A 165 -6.98 -0.47 -16.62
CA SER A 165 -7.90 -1.14 -15.71
C SER A 165 -8.04 -0.40 -14.39
N ASN A 166 -9.28 -0.30 -13.89
CA ASN A 166 -9.67 0.23 -12.59
C ASN A 166 -8.99 1.56 -12.18
N PRO A 167 -9.03 2.62 -13.02
CA PRO A 167 -8.42 3.90 -12.66
C PRO A 167 -9.10 4.49 -11.42
N ARG A 168 -8.32 4.84 -10.41
CA ARG A 168 -8.80 5.44 -9.15
C ARG A 168 -8.05 6.72 -8.84
N ILE A 169 -8.79 7.75 -8.50
CA ILE A 169 -8.23 9.02 -8.02
C ILE A 169 -8.47 9.12 -6.53
N ARG A 170 -7.39 9.40 -5.76
CA ARG A 170 -7.40 9.38 -4.30
C ARG A 170 -6.60 10.55 -3.74
N TYR A 171 -7.14 11.18 -2.70
CA TYR A 171 -6.46 12.22 -1.92
C TYR A 171 -5.86 11.62 -0.66
N ASP A 172 -4.56 11.80 -0.42
CA ASP A 172 -3.87 11.24 0.74
C ASP A 172 -3.80 12.19 1.95
N GLY A 173 -4.51 13.32 1.87
CA GLY A 173 -4.47 14.39 2.86
C GLY A 173 -3.54 15.55 2.48
N ILE A 174 -2.65 15.35 1.50
CA ILE A 174 -1.72 16.37 1.00
C ILE A 174 -1.88 16.52 -0.51
N ASN A 175 -1.83 15.42 -1.25
CA ASN A 175 -1.80 15.36 -2.70
C ASN A 175 -2.89 14.45 -3.25
N TRP A 176 -3.29 14.72 -4.48
CA TRP A 176 -4.08 13.82 -5.28
C TRP A 176 -3.18 12.86 -6.04
N TRP A 177 -3.61 11.62 -6.13
CA TRP A 177 -2.93 10.55 -6.83
C TRP A 177 -3.88 9.85 -7.78
N ILE A 178 -3.39 9.52 -8.95
CA ILE A 178 -4.06 8.56 -9.83
C ILE A 178 -3.35 7.22 -9.75
N THR A 179 -4.14 6.17 -9.69
CA THR A 179 -3.68 4.78 -9.71
C THR A 179 -4.39 4.09 -10.85
N VAL A 180 -3.67 3.42 -11.74
CA VAL A 180 -4.20 2.72 -12.90
C VAL A 180 -3.47 1.39 -13.09
N GLY A 181 -4.22 0.33 -13.34
CA GLY A 181 -3.66 -0.95 -13.80
C GLY A 181 -3.41 -0.91 -15.30
N ILE A 182 -2.28 -1.45 -15.71
CA ILE A 182 -1.87 -1.57 -17.11
C ILE A 182 -1.60 -3.04 -17.38
N GLU A 183 -2.11 -3.54 -18.49
CA GLU A 183 -1.69 -4.84 -19.00
C GLU A 183 -0.24 -4.74 -19.47
N TYR A 184 0.56 -5.67 -19.01
CA TYR A 184 1.97 -5.75 -19.34
C TYR A 184 2.29 -7.18 -19.77
N GLU A 185 2.94 -7.29 -20.92
CA GLU A 185 3.47 -8.56 -21.42
C GLU A 185 4.97 -8.56 -21.17
N ASP A 186 5.46 -9.53 -20.40
CA ASP A 186 6.89 -9.68 -20.14
C ASP A 186 7.37 -11.01 -20.70
N SER A 187 8.59 -11.02 -21.22
CA SER A 187 9.29 -12.25 -21.54
C SER A 187 9.60 -12.96 -20.24
N VAL A 188 9.28 -14.22 -20.15
CA VAL A 188 9.61 -15.03 -18.97
C VAL A 188 11.13 -15.20 -18.94
N THR A 189 11.79 -14.47 -18.04
CA THR A 189 13.20 -14.74 -17.72
C THR A 189 13.28 -16.02 -16.89
N VAL A 190 14.21 -16.89 -17.23
CA VAL A 190 14.53 -18.06 -16.42
C VAL A 190 15.62 -17.65 -15.44
N PRO A 191 15.34 -17.61 -14.13
CA PRO A 191 16.36 -17.31 -13.14
C PRO A 191 17.49 -18.34 -13.22
N SER A 192 18.73 -17.89 -13.30
CA SER A 192 19.90 -18.75 -13.57
C SER A 192 20.90 -18.82 -12.42
N ASN A 193 20.76 -17.94 -11.42
CA ASN A 193 21.71 -17.83 -10.32
C ASN A 193 21.28 -18.68 -9.11
N ASP A 194 22.23 -18.92 -8.22
CA ASP A 194 21.99 -19.61 -6.96
C ASP A 194 20.85 -18.97 -6.14
N GLY A 195 20.13 -19.79 -5.37
CA GLY A 195 19.11 -19.31 -4.46
C GLY A 195 19.67 -18.41 -3.35
N ILE A 196 18.84 -17.52 -2.83
CA ILE A 196 19.20 -16.57 -1.77
C ILE A 196 18.32 -16.81 -0.53
N GLY A 197 18.96 -17.03 0.64
CA GLY A 197 18.31 -16.96 1.96
C GLY A 197 18.42 -15.56 2.53
N ILE A 198 17.36 -15.06 3.17
CA ILE A 198 17.29 -13.69 3.73
C ILE A 198 16.84 -13.73 5.18
N ASP A 199 17.72 -13.32 6.09
CA ASP A 199 17.40 -13.05 7.49
C ASP A 199 16.95 -11.59 7.67
N LEU A 200 15.83 -11.35 8.37
CA LEU A 200 15.26 -10.02 8.59
C LEU A 200 15.46 -9.58 10.03
N GLY A 201 16.08 -8.41 10.22
CA GLY A 201 16.45 -7.93 11.54
C GLY A 201 16.08 -6.46 11.86
N ILE A 202 16.22 -6.11 13.13
CA ILE A 202 16.05 -4.72 13.60
C ILE A 202 17.37 -3.95 13.54
N LYS A 203 18.52 -4.61 13.73
CA LYS A 203 19.84 -4.00 13.64
C LYS A 203 20.16 -3.61 12.20
N ASP A 204 20.15 -4.55 11.35
CA ASP A 204 20.15 -4.41 9.90
C ASP A 204 18.78 -4.84 9.39
N LEU A 205 18.34 -4.35 8.24
CA LEU A 205 17.02 -4.69 7.71
C LEU A 205 16.97 -6.11 7.19
N ALA A 206 17.98 -6.48 6.42
CA ALA A 206 18.11 -7.80 5.82
C ALA A 206 19.59 -8.17 5.68
N ILE A 207 19.89 -9.44 5.88
CA ILE A 207 21.19 -10.06 5.62
C ILE A 207 20.95 -11.24 4.68
N CYS A 208 21.64 -11.24 3.55
CA CYS A 208 21.52 -12.28 2.54
C CYS A 208 22.62 -13.34 2.70
N SER A 209 22.35 -14.56 2.26
CA SER A 209 23.29 -15.68 2.31
C SER A 209 24.55 -15.48 1.47
N ASP A 210 24.53 -14.54 0.52
CA ASP A 210 25.69 -14.09 -0.26
C ASP A 210 26.59 -13.08 0.47
N GLY A 211 26.30 -12.79 1.76
CA GLY A 211 27.06 -11.87 2.60
C GLY A 211 26.60 -10.41 2.50
N ASN A 212 25.68 -10.05 1.61
CA ASN A 212 25.19 -8.69 1.48
C ASN A 212 24.34 -8.29 2.69
N LYS A 213 24.63 -7.08 3.26
CA LYS A 213 23.95 -6.55 4.43
C LYS A 213 23.27 -5.23 4.12
N TYR A 214 21.97 -5.17 4.33
CA TYR A 214 21.16 -3.98 4.13
C TYR A 214 20.87 -3.26 5.46
N LYS A 215 21.42 -2.08 5.59
CA LYS A 215 21.35 -1.30 6.84
C LYS A 215 19.95 -0.80 7.14
N ASN A 216 19.63 -0.65 8.42
CA ASN A 216 18.38 -0.04 8.88
C ASN A 216 18.40 1.48 8.63
N ILE A 217 17.58 1.96 7.69
CA ILE A 217 17.44 3.38 7.32
C ILE A 217 17.02 4.26 8.51
N ASN A 218 16.29 3.70 9.49
CA ASN A 218 15.80 4.43 10.66
C ASN A 218 16.93 4.88 11.62
N LYS A 219 18.12 4.27 11.51
CA LYS A 219 19.30 4.65 12.29
C LYS A 219 20.08 5.82 11.70
N THR A 220 19.75 6.26 10.49
CA THR A 220 20.45 7.38 9.82
C THR A 220 20.21 8.71 10.53
N LYS A 221 21.18 9.61 10.46
CA LYS A 221 21.08 10.98 11.03
C LYS A 221 19.85 11.71 10.48
N LYS A 222 19.57 11.57 9.16
CA LYS A 222 18.42 12.19 8.48
C LYS A 222 17.08 11.75 9.08
N VAL A 223 16.84 10.45 9.20
CA VAL A 223 15.58 9.92 9.76
C VAL A 223 15.43 10.27 11.24
N LYS A 224 16.50 10.14 12.04
CA LYS A 224 16.49 10.56 13.46
C LYS A 224 16.13 12.03 13.63
N LYS A 225 16.65 12.93 12.77
CA LYS A 225 16.32 14.37 12.79
C LYS A 225 14.82 14.59 12.51
N LEU A 226 14.28 13.94 11.48
CA LEU A 226 12.84 14.03 11.14
C LEU A 226 11.95 13.46 12.25
N GLU A 227 12.31 12.35 12.86
CA GLU A 227 11.59 11.77 14.00
C GLU A 227 11.61 12.69 15.24
N LYS A 228 12.72 13.40 15.47
CA LYS A 228 12.83 14.43 16.54
C LYS A 228 11.89 15.61 16.24
N GLN A 229 11.86 16.09 15.00
CA GLN A 229 10.95 17.16 14.57
C GLN A 229 9.48 16.74 14.72
N LYS A 230 9.14 15.52 14.28
CA LYS A 230 7.80 14.95 14.43
C LYS A 230 7.36 14.95 15.90
N ARG A 231 8.18 14.44 16.82
CA ARG A 231 7.88 14.40 18.26
C ARG A 231 7.67 15.80 18.86
N ARG A 232 8.52 16.78 18.49
CA ARG A 232 8.37 18.17 18.94
C ARG A 232 7.04 18.76 18.50
N LEU A 233 6.67 18.53 17.21
CA LEU A 233 5.43 19.02 16.64
C LEU A 233 4.20 18.34 17.28
N GLN A 234 4.24 17.03 17.51
CA GLN A 234 3.19 16.30 18.23
C GLN A 234 2.96 16.87 19.64
N ARG A 235 4.03 17.11 20.42
CA ARG A 235 3.93 17.74 21.75
C ARG A 235 3.35 19.15 21.69
N SER A 236 3.73 19.95 20.66
CA SER A 236 3.17 21.30 20.45
C SER A 236 1.69 21.26 20.12
N ILE A 237 1.24 20.30 19.30
CA ILE A 237 -0.16 20.09 18.98
C ILE A 237 -0.96 19.68 20.23
N SER A 238 -0.46 18.71 21.00
CA SER A 238 -1.12 18.25 22.24
C SER A 238 -1.31 19.39 23.23
N ARG A 239 -0.26 20.20 23.48
CA ARG A 239 -0.36 21.39 24.35
C ARG A 239 -1.36 22.40 23.81
N SER A 240 -1.40 22.65 22.49
CA SER A 240 -2.37 23.54 21.89
C SER A 240 -3.81 23.05 22.04
N TYR A 241 -4.04 21.73 22.01
CA TYR A 241 -5.35 21.15 22.30
C TYR A 241 -5.75 21.36 23.75
N GLU A 242 -4.87 21.07 24.72
CA GLU A 242 -5.15 21.27 26.15
C GLU A 242 -5.47 22.76 26.45
N ASN A 243 -4.68 23.69 25.90
CA ASN A 243 -4.89 25.15 26.11
C ASN A 243 -6.18 25.66 25.47
N ASN A 244 -6.71 24.97 24.44
CA ASN A 244 -7.93 25.36 23.74
C ASN A 244 -9.15 24.49 24.14
N LYS A 245 -9.07 23.81 25.27
CA LYS A 245 -10.15 23.01 25.79
C LYS A 245 -11.26 23.89 26.36
N GLN A 246 -12.48 23.69 25.89
CA GLN A 246 -13.69 24.34 26.41
C GLN A 246 -14.63 23.25 26.95
N GLY A 247 -14.67 23.08 28.27
CA GLY A 247 -15.39 21.98 28.89
C GLY A 247 -14.84 20.61 28.47
N LYS A 248 -15.68 19.78 27.83
CA LYS A 248 -15.30 18.45 27.28
C LYS A 248 -14.85 18.51 25.83
N GLU A 249 -14.95 19.64 25.15
CA GLU A 249 -14.65 19.79 23.73
C GLU A 249 -13.32 20.53 23.50
N TYR A 250 -12.68 20.23 22.37
CA TYR A 250 -11.45 20.88 21.95
C TYR A 250 -11.69 21.75 20.74
N CYS A 251 -11.44 23.06 20.86
CA CYS A 251 -11.50 23.98 19.73
C CYS A 251 -10.24 23.92 18.87
N LYS A 252 -10.43 23.69 17.55
CA LYS A 252 -9.34 23.73 16.57
C LYS A 252 -9.10 25.16 16.09
N THR A 253 -8.04 25.77 16.55
CA THR A 253 -7.58 27.06 16.00
C THR A 253 -6.88 26.89 14.65
N LYS A 254 -6.82 27.97 13.85
CA LYS A 254 -6.09 27.98 12.57
C LYS A 254 -4.63 27.53 12.71
N ASN A 255 -3.98 27.86 13.84
CA ASN A 255 -2.61 27.47 14.12
C ASN A 255 -2.47 25.94 14.39
N VAL A 256 -3.43 25.35 15.10
CA VAL A 256 -3.48 23.89 15.29
C VAL A 256 -3.63 23.18 13.94
N ILE A 257 -4.55 23.65 13.09
CA ILE A 257 -4.74 23.07 11.75
C ILE A 257 -3.45 23.15 10.90
N LYS A 258 -2.71 24.28 10.95
CA LYS A 258 -1.42 24.41 10.27
C LYS A 258 -0.39 23.41 10.82
N LYS A 259 -0.28 23.25 12.14
CA LYS A 259 0.62 22.28 12.77
C LYS A 259 0.26 20.84 12.42
N GLU A 260 -1.02 20.48 12.41
CA GLU A 260 -1.50 19.16 11.98
C GLU A 260 -1.10 18.85 10.53
N LYS A 261 -1.24 19.84 9.63
CA LYS A 261 -0.80 19.70 8.23
C LYS A 261 0.70 19.47 8.12
N LEU A 262 1.51 20.20 8.89
CA LEU A 262 2.96 19.98 8.94
C LEU A 262 3.31 18.58 9.48
N LEU A 263 2.60 18.11 10.51
CA LEU A 263 2.77 16.77 11.05
C LEU A 263 2.45 15.70 10.00
N LEU A 264 1.40 15.89 9.23
CA LEU A 264 1.03 15.01 8.13
C LEU A 264 2.14 14.96 7.07
N ILE A 265 2.67 16.10 6.65
CA ILE A 265 3.80 16.19 5.70
C ILE A 265 5.04 15.45 6.23
N LEU A 266 5.38 15.61 7.50
CA LEU A 266 6.50 14.89 8.10
C LEU A 266 6.28 13.38 8.14
N ASN A 267 5.06 12.94 8.45
CA ASN A 267 4.71 11.51 8.42
C ASN A 267 4.84 10.94 7.01
N HIS A 268 4.32 11.63 5.98
CA HIS A 268 4.48 11.22 4.59
C HIS A 268 5.95 11.13 4.19
N ARG A 269 6.75 12.14 4.55
CA ARG A 269 8.19 12.14 4.24
C ARG A 269 8.92 10.95 4.86
N LEU A 270 8.64 10.63 6.13
CA LEU A 270 9.21 9.47 6.81
C LEU A 270 8.77 8.16 6.16
N THR A 271 7.49 8.05 5.82
CA THR A 271 6.93 6.88 5.13
C THR A 271 7.58 6.70 3.76
N ASN A 272 7.68 7.76 2.97
CA ASN A 272 8.29 7.71 1.65
C ASN A 272 9.77 7.29 1.70
N ILE A 273 10.55 7.82 2.64
CA ILE A 273 11.96 7.43 2.82
C ILE A 273 12.08 5.92 3.11
N ARG A 274 11.20 5.37 3.97
CA ARG A 274 11.18 3.94 4.29
C ARG A 274 10.75 3.08 3.11
N HIS A 275 9.69 3.49 2.41
CA HIS A 275 9.21 2.79 1.23
C HIS A 275 10.24 2.78 0.10
N ASP A 276 10.85 3.93 -0.17
CA ASP A 276 11.90 4.07 -1.16
C ASP A 276 13.08 3.12 -0.87
N HIS A 277 13.53 3.11 0.40
CA HIS A 277 14.58 2.20 0.84
C HIS A 277 14.22 0.72 0.64
N LEU A 278 13.00 0.33 1.01
CA LEU A 278 12.51 -1.04 0.78
C LEU A 278 12.45 -1.38 -0.71
N HIS A 279 11.97 -0.44 -1.54
CA HIS A 279 11.89 -0.65 -2.98
C HIS A 279 13.26 -0.81 -3.63
N HIS A 280 14.26 -0.04 -3.20
CA HIS A 280 15.64 -0.19 -3.68
C HIS A 280 16.20 -1.56 -3.33
N ILE A 281 16.13 -1.96 -2.07
CA ILE A 281 16.66 -3.25 -1.60
C ILE A 281 15.99 -4.42 -2.29
N THR A 282 14.66 -4.46 -2.29
CA THR A 282 13.92 -5.58 -2.89
C THR A 282 14.10 -5.65 -4.41
N SER A 283 14.28 -4.51 -5.09
CA SER A 283 14.61 -4.50 -6.52
C SER A 283 16.04 -4.96 -6.78
N GLU A 284 17.00 -4.59 -5.92
CA GLU A 284 18.38 -5.02 -6.03
C GLU A 284 18.51 -6.54 -5.86
N ILE A 285 17.82 -7.13 -4.86
CA ILE A 285 17.82 -8.57 -4.63
C ILE A 285 17.24 -9.32 -5.84
N VAL A 286 16.07 -8.88 -6.34
CA VAL A 286 15.40 -9.55 -7.47
C VAL A 286 16.20 -9.40 -8.77
N LYS A 287 16.89 -8.27 -9.00
CA LYS A 287 17.74 -8.04 -10.18
C LYS A 287 18.97 -8.98 -10.24
N ARG A 288 19.30 -9.67 -9.18
CA ARG A 288 20.36 -10.70 -9.19
C ARG A 288 19.89 -12.02 -9.80
N GLU A 289 18.60 -12.10 -10.16
CA GLU A 289 17.98 -13.26 -10.81
C GLU A 289 18.25 -14.59 -10.08
N PRO A 290 18.05 -14.65 -8.73
CA PRO A 290 18.25 -15.90 -8.00
C PRO A 290 17.19 -16.92 -8.42
N SER A 291 17.55 -18.20 -8.42
CA SER A 291 16.62 -19.31 -8.72
C SER A 291 15.44 -19.36 -7.75
N PHE A 292 15.67 -19.03 -6.50
CA PHE A 292 14.63 -18.85 -5.48
C PHE A 292 15.08 -17.85 -4.40
N ILE A 293 14.12 -17.37 -3.62
CA ILE A 293 14.36 -16.54 -2.43
C ILE A 293 13.66 -17.19 -1.24
N CYS A 294 14.41 -17.51 -0.19
CA CYS A 294 13.87 -18.05 1.05
C CYS A 294 13.90 -16.98 2.17
N ILE A 295 12.75 -16.74 2.81
CA ILE A 295 12.56 -15.73 3.86
C ILE A 295 11.87 -16.39 5.05
N GLU A 296 12.22 -16.00 6.30
CA GLU A 296 11.54 -16.51 7.49
C GLU A 296 10.11 -15.95 7.67
N ASP A 297 9.21 -16.74 8.27
CA ASP A 297 7.85 -16.31 8.66
C ASP A 297 7.87 -15.55 9.98
N LEU A 298 8.22 -14.26 9.95
CA LEU A 298 8.22 -13.42 11.14
C LEU A 298 6.81 -13.20 11.71
N ASN A 299 6.61 -13.51 12.99
CA ASN A 299 5.38 -13.17 13.71
C ASN A 299 5.33 -11.66 14.04
N VAL A 300 5.19 -10.82 13.02
CA VAL A 300 5.16 -9.35 13.17
C VAL A 300 4.08 -8.91 14.17
N LYS A 301 2.89 -9.53 14.17
CA LYS A 301 1.81 -9.20 15.12
C LYS A 301 2.22 -9.49 16.57
N GLY A 302 2.89 -10.60 16.82
CA GLY A 302 3.42 -10.96 18.13
C GLY A 302 4.52 -9.99 18.58
N MET A 303 5.48 -9.68 17.68
CA MET A 303 6.56 -8.73 17.96
C MET A 303 6.03 -7.33 18.29
N MET A 304 4.94 -6.89 17.67
CA MET A 304 4.29 -5.60 17.92
C MET A 304 3.65 -5.48 19.31
N LYS A 305 3.37 -6.58 20.01
CA LYS A 305 2.86 -6.56 21.39
C LYS A 305 3.95 -6.14 22.40
N ASN A 306 5.21 -6.35 22.07
CA ASN A 306 6.33 -5.93 22.92
C ASN A 306 6.53 -4.42 22.83
N ARG A 307 6.29 -3.68 23.93
CA ARG A 307 6.39 -2.20 24.00
C ARG A 307 7.77 -1.67 23.61
N HIS A 308 8.84 -2.41 23.90
CA HIS A 308 10.23 -1.99 23.62
C HIS A 308 10.58 -2.15 22.12
N LEU A 309 9.99 -3.12 21.43
CA LEU A 309 10.31 -3.47 20.05
C LEU A 309 9.28 -2.94 19.04
N SER A 310 8.04 -2.74 19.46
CA SER A 310 6.91 -2.40 18.56
C SER A 310 7.20 -1.25 17.60
N LYS A 311 7.82 -0.17 18.09
CA LYS A 311 8.19 0.97 17.26
C LYS A 311 9.25 0.59 16.22
N ALA A 312 10.28 -0.16 16.60
CA ALA A 312 11.35 -0.57 15.70
C ALA A 312 10.82 -1.54 14.62
N VAL A 313 10.01 -2.51 15.03
CA VAL A 313 9.34 -3.47 14.12
C VAL A 313 8.45 -2.74 13.13
N GLN A 314 7.59 -1.82 13.60
CA GLN A 314 6.73 -1.01 12.72
C GLN A 314 7.55 -0.19 11.71
N GLN A 315 8.66 0.37 12.14
CA GLN A 315 9.51 1.24 11.31
C GLN A 315 10.33 0.47 10.27
N GLN A 316 10.64 -0.81 10.50
CA GLN A 316 11.32 -1.68 9.55
C GLN A 316 10.42 -2.07 8.38
N GLY A 317 9.12 -2.29 8.64
CA GLY A 317 8.15 -2.61 7.59
C GLY A 317 8.33 -4.03 7.04
N PHE A 318 8.62 -5.03 7.87
CA PHE A 318 8.84 -6.44 7.47
C PHE A 318 7.71 -7.00 6.59
N TYR A 319 6.45 -6.69 6.91
CA TYR A 319 5.32 -7.10 6.07
C TYR A 319 5.41 -6.50 4.66
N GLU A 320 5.77 -5.22 4.56
CA GLU A 320 5.91 -4.53 3.26
C GLU A 320 7.13 -5.05 2.49
N PHE A 321 8.22 -5.38 3.17
CA PHE A 321 9.37 -6.03 2.56
C PHE A 321 8.96 -7.36 1.92
N ARG A 322 8.33 -8.26 2.70
CA ARG A 322 7.81 -9.56 2.21
C ARG A 322 6.87 -9.37 1.03
N ARG A 323 5.88 -8.49 1.14
CA ARG A 323 4.93 -8.20 0.07
C ARG A 323 5.63 -7.72 -1.22
N GLN A 324 6.69 -6.90 -1.07
CA GLN A 324 7.47 -6.43 -2.22
C GLN A 324 8.31 -7.54 -2.84
N MET A 325 8.88 -8.42 -2.03
CA MET A 325 9.59 -9.59 -2.51
C MET A 325 8.65 -10.52 -3.28
N GLU A 326 7.49 -10.86 -2.72
CA GLU A 326 6.50 -11.74 -3.34
C GLU A 326 6.12 -11.27 -4.75
N TYR A 327 5.61 -10.01 -4.91
CA TYR A 327 5.16 -9.59 -6.24
C TYR A 327 6.28 -9.26 -7.23
N LYS A 328 7.46 -8.79 -6.75
CA LYS A 328 8.59 -8.53 -7.65
C LYS A 328 9.22 -9.83 -8.13
N SER A 329 9.31 -10.82 -7.27
CA SER A 329 9.77 -12.17 -7.62
C SER A 329 8.81 -12.84 -8.60
N GLU A 330 7.50 -12.71 -8.38
CA GLU A 330 6.47 -13.19 -9.32
C GLU A 330 6.63 -12.56 -10.71
N TRP A 331 6.93 -11.26 -10.78
CA TRP A 331 7.18 -10.58 -12.06
C TRP A 331 8.43 -11.09 -12.78
N ASN A 332 9.42 -11.57 -12.04
CA ASN A 332 10.70 -12.06 -12.60
C ASN A 332 10.79 -13.59 -12.58
N ASN A 333 9.66 -14.29 -12.39
CA ASN A 333 9.57 -15.75 -12.36
C ASN A 333 10.50 -16.41 -11.32
N ILE A 334 10.77 -15.71 -10.21
CA ILE A 334 11.56 -16.18 -9.08
C ILE A 334 10.61 -16.79 -8.03
N GLN A 335 10.90 -18.00 -7.57
CA GLN A 335 10.09 -18.62 -6.52
C GLN A 335 10.44 -18.03 -5.14
N VAL A 336 9.40 -17.63 -4.36
CA VAL A 336 9.56 -17.19 -2.98
C VAL A 336 9.11 -18.30 -2.05
N ILE A 337 10.03 -18.75 -1.21
CA ILE A 337 9.81 -19.79 -0.20
C ILE A 337 9.76 -19.13 1.17
N ILE A 338 8.72 -19.41 1.94
CA ILE A 338 8.60 -18.92 3.31
C ILE A 338 8.94 -20.08 4.23
N ALA A 339 10.02 -19.93 4.97
CA ALA A 339 10.46 -20.95 5.92
C ALA A 339 9.45 -21.08 7.07
N ASP A 340 9.34 -22.28 7.63
CA ASP A 340 8.50 -22.51 8.80
C ASP A 340 8.88 -21.55 9.94
N ARG A 341 7.86 -21.06 10.65
CA ARG A 341 8.02 -20.10 11.75
C ARG A 341 8.93 -20.57 12.86
N PHE A 342 8.98 -21.86 13.10
CA PHE A 342 9.76 -22.48 14.17
C PHE A 342 11.10 -23.04 13.66
N PHE A 343 11.41 -22.87 12.38
CA PHE A 343 12.71 -23.27 11.84
C PHE A 343 13.83 -22.53 12.58
N PRO A 344 14.78 -23.26 13.22
CA PRO A 344 15.81 -22.66 14.08
C PRO A 344 16.95 -22.04 13.27
N SER A 345 16.66 -21.17 12.32
CA SER A 345 17.62 -20.60 11.36
C SER A 345 18.90 -20.09 12.02
N SER A 346 18.79 -19.33 13.13
CA SER A 346 19.93 -18.76 13.83
C SER A 346 20.62 -19.69 14.82
N LYS A 347 20.01 -20.85 15.15
CA LYS A 347 20.55 -21.82 16.12
C LYS A 347 21.17 -23.05 15.45
N LEU A 348 20.88 -23.28 14.19
CA LEU A 348 21.40 -24.39 13.40
C LEU A 348 22.80 -24.07 12.88
N CYS A 349 23.74 -24.98 12.99
CA CYS A 349 25.06 -24.82 12.38
C CYS A 349 24.98 -25.10 10.87
N SER A 350 25.40 -24.15 10.03
CA SER A 350 25.40 -24.31 8.57
C SER A 350 26.41 -25.38 8.08
N CYS A 351 27.44 -25.70 8.91
CA CYS A 351 28.44 -26.71 8.55
C CYS A 351 28.01 -28.11 8.95
N CYS A 352 27.73 -28.36 10.23
CA CYS A 352 27.52 -29.71 10.77
C CYS A 352 26.06 -30.05 11.10
N GLY A 353 25.13 -29.11 10.98
CA GLY A 353 23.70 -29.32 11.27
C GLY A 353 23.33 -29.42 12.76
N LYS A 354 24.30 -29.31 13.70
CA LYS A 354 23.97 -29.30 15.13
C LYS A 354 23.17 -28.06 15.53
N ILE A 355 22.15 -28.25 16.39
CA ILE A 355 21.37 -27.17 16.97
C ILE A 355 21.95 -26.74 18.30
N LYS A 356 22.37 -25.50 18.42
CA LYS A 356 22.82 -24.88 19.68
C LYS A 356 21.62 -24.33 20.45
N LYS A 357 21.16 -25.08 21.47
CA LYS A 357 19.97 -24.73 22.27
C LYS A 357 20.17 -23.44 23.09
N ASP A 358 21.38 -23.24 23.65
CA ASP A 358 21.71 -22.20 24.65
C ASP A 358 22.10 -20.85 24.03
N LEU A 359 21.96 -20.68 22.71
CA LEU A 359 22.32 -19.45 22.03
C LEU A 359 21.46 -18.27 22.53
N LYS A 360 22.08 -17.30 23.22
CA LYS A 360 21.43 -16.11 23.76
C LYS A 360 21.18 -15.08 22.64
N LEU A 361 20.10 -14.30 22.76
CA LEU A 361 19.78 -13.24 21.79
C LEU A 361 20.85 -12.13 21.72
N SER A 362 21.62 -11.94 22.78
CA SER A 362 22.73 -10.99 22.84
C SER A 362 23.98 -11.44 22.07
N GLU A 363 24.15 -12.75 21.86
CA GLU A 363 25.29 -13.32 21.14
C GLU A 363 25.15 -13.01 19.64
N ARG A 364 26.14 -12.33 19.07
CA ARG A 364 26.17 -11.93 17.67
C ARG A 364 27.07 -12.82 16.81
N ILE A 365 27.97 -13.53 17.44
CA ILE A 365 28.85 -14.49 16.79
C ILE A 365 28.37 -15.87 17.16
N TYR A 366 28.05 -16.69 16.17
CA TYR A 366 27.74 -18.08 16.34
C TYR A 366 29.06 -18.87 16.41
N LYS A 367 29.22 -19.71 17.43
CA LYS A 367 30.37 -20.62 17.58
C LYS A 367 29.86 -22.02 17.77
N CYS A 368 30.38 -22.96 16.98
CA CYS A 368 30.04 -24.38 17.03
C CYS A 368 31.27 -25.21 17.43
N GLU A 369 31.03 -26.33 18.06
CA GLU A 369 32.09 -27.32 18.40
C GLU A 369 32.82 -27.87 17.16
N CYS A 370 32.18 -27.84 15.97
CA CYS A 370 32.81 -28.22 14.72
C CYS A 370 33.84 -27.21 14.18
N GLY A 371 34.13 -26.14 14.92
CA GLY A 371 35.03 -25.06 14.51
C GLY A 371 34.38 -23.92 13.73
N ASN A 372 33.07 -24.01 13.40
CA ASN A 372 32.39 -22.93 12.69
C ASN A 372 32.24 -21.70 13.58
N VAL A 373 32.80 -20.54 13.14
CA VAL A 373 32.69 -19.23 13.80
C VAL A 373 32.22 -18.21 12.77
N ILE A 374 30.99 -17.72 12.91
CA ILE A 374 30.35 -16.86 11.91
C ILE A 374 29.41 -15.85 12.57
N ASP A 375 29.12 -14.75 11.89
CA ASP A 375 28.04 -13.81 12.27
C ASP A 375 26.71 -14.59 12.34
N ARG A 376 25.97 -14.47 13.45
CA ARG A 376 24.74 -15.22 13.69
C ARG A 376 23.65 -14.94 12.65
N ASP A 377 23.53 -13.68 12.22
CA ASP A 377 22.49 -13.27 11.28
C ASP A 377 22.86 -13.78 9.85
N LEU A 378 24.17 -13.85 9.51
CA LEU A 378 24.64 -14.50 8.28
C LEU A 378 24.43 -16.03 8.34
N GLN A 379 24.69 -16.64 9.48
CA GLN A 379 24.40 -18.05 9.74
C GLN A 379 22.92 -18.37 9.46
N ALA A 380 22.00 -17.50 9.96
CA ALA A 380 20.58 -17.66 9.71
C ALA A 380 20.25 -17.58 8.22
N ALA A 381 20.84 -16.63 7.50
CA ALA A 381 20.62 -16.50 6.05
C ALA A 381 21.11 -17.71 5.25
N LEU A 382 22.28 -18.29 5.62
CA LEU A 382 22.78 -19.53 4.99
C LEU A 382 21.84 -20.72 5.24
N ASN A 383 21.33 -20.85 6.46
CA ASN A 383 20.40 -21.91 6.81
C ASN A 383 19.06 -21.76 6.08
N LEU A 384 18.58 -20.50 5.88
CA LEU A 384 17.39 -20.23 5.08
C LEU A 384 17.60 -20.58 3.61
N LYS A 385 18.80 -20.31 3.03
CA LYS A 385 19.14 -20.77 1.67
C LYS A 385 19.03 -22.28 1.59
N LYS A 386 19.68 -23.01 2.50
CA LYS A 386 19.65 -24.47 2.54
C LYS A 386 18.24 -25.03 2.72
N TYR A 387 17.43 -24.41 3.60
CA TYR A 387 16.01 -24.76 3.75
C TYR A 387 15.25 -24.65 2.42
N GLY A 388 15.46 -23.58 1.67
CA GLY A 388 14.86 -23.40 0.35
C GLY A 388 15.29 -24.46 -0.66
N GLU A 389 16.57 -24.82 -0.69
CA GLU A 389 17.11 -25.91 -1.52
C GLU A 389 16.46 -27.26 -1.19
N ASP A 390 16.29 -27.55 0.11
CA ASP A 390 15.69 -28.81 0.56
C ASP A 390 14.19 -28.90 0.21
N VAL A 391 13.44 -27.79 0.34
CA VAL A 391 12.04 -27.72 -0.07
C VAL A 391 11.88 -27.96 -1.58
N LEU A 392 12.76 -27.38 -2.40
CA LEU A 392 12.71 -27.57 -3.85
C LEU A 392 13.03 -29.01 -4.26
N LYS A 393 14.01 -29.68 -3.61
CA LYS A 393 14.32 -31.08 -3.85
C LYS A 393 13.16 -32.02 -3.51
N GLN A 394 12.34 -31.69 -2.50
CA GLN A 394 11.17 -32.48 -2.11
C GLN A 394 9.97 -32.29 -3.05
N SER A 395 10.00 -31.25 -3.88
CA SER A 395 8.90 -30.90 -4.80
C SER A 395 9.11 -31.45 -6.20
N VAL A 396 10.25 -32.05 -6.48
CA VAL A 396 10.62 -32.78 -7.71
C VAL A 396 10.44 -34.27 -7.49
#